data_c636e14db0fa5893a6b9c351db54b064
#
_entry.id   c636e14db0fa5893a6b9c351db54b064
#
_cell.length_a   1.000
_cell.length_b   1.000
_cell.length_c   1.000
_cell.angle_alpha   90.00
_cell.angle_beta   90.00
_cell.angle_gamma   90.00
#
_symmetry.space_group_name_H-M   'P 1'
#
loop_
_entity.id
_entity.type
_entity.pdbx_description
1 polymer ?
#
loop_
_entity_poly.entity_id
_entity_poly.type
_entity_poly.pdbx_seq_one_letter_code
_entity_poly.pdbx_strand_id
1 'polypeptide(L)'
;MKNILTLILAGALAFVSCKNTETLLPNVSGKAGEVIVVMDRENWEGALGNSTRALLADECPFLVQREPLFNLVNVAPTGFADLFKIHRNIVIFNINPQNDTTGLVHKRNVWANTQVVLQVNAYDSEGAMKLLDENGKVIVNAIEQAERDRIIGNNLKFEEKGIAPKVAEVFGGRLHFPSGYKIRKVSSDFMWIADEKQYVYQDVLIYRYPAEKDHPFTSDNIIRHRNEALQANVPGMFENTYMTTSDYFTPQIEYMRYRGRHFVQTRGMWDVKNDFMGGPFVSHSFYSRDGQDIIVVEAFVYAPRYDKRQYLRQVESILYSWEWAEDEESAENEKK
;
A
#
# COMPACT_ATOMS: atom_id res chain seq x y z
N MET A 1 66.03 -14.14 16.54
CA MET A 1 65.33 -13.02 15.85
C MET A 1 64.22 -13.50 14.87
N LYS A 2 64.37 -14.60 14.11
CA LYS A 2 63.31 -15.13 13.20
C LYS A 2 62.00 -15.55 13.89
N ASN A 3 62.11 -16.12 15.11
CA ASN A 3 60.92 -16.64 15.83
C ASN A 3 60.02 -15.52 16.47
N ILE A 4 60.60 -14.35 16.75
CA ILE A 4 59.92 -13.22 17.35
C ILE A 4 59.09 -12.48 16.26
N LEU A 5 59.63 -12.43 15.03
CA LEU A 5 58.93 -11.80 13.91
C LEU A 5 57.66 -12.59 13.47
N THR A 6 57.73 -13.93 13.57
CA THR A 6 56.61 -14.84 13.26
C THR A 6 55.49 -14.73 14.30
N LEU A 7 55.79 -14.50 15.58
CA LEU A 7 54.80 -14.31 16.64
C LEU A 7 54.09 -12.96 16.54
N ILE A 8 54.79 -11.91 16.11
CA ILE A 8 54.17 -10.58 15.91
C ILE A 8 53.23 -10.57 14.70
N LEU A 9 53.59 -11.31 13.63
CA LEU A 9 52.71 -11.41 12.44
C LEU A 9 51.45 -12.25 12.70
N ALA A 10 51.51 -13.28 13.56
CA ALA A 10 50.36 -14.07 13.98
C ALA A 10 49.42 -13.29 14.92
N GLY A 11 49.95 -12.38 15.75
CA GLY A 11 49.15 -11.50 16.62
C GLY A 11 48.41 -10.38 15.88
N ALA A 12 48.91 -9.91 14.75
CA ALA A 12 48.31 -8.85 13.95
C ALA A 12 47.11 -9.34 13.11
N LEU A 13 46.98 -10.66 12.85
CA LEU A 13 45.85 -11.24 12.12
C LEU A 13 44.60 -11.52 12.99
N ALA A 14 44.73 -11.43 14.32
CA ALA A 14 43.63 -11.70 15.25
C ALA A 14 42.70 -10.48 15.50
N PHE A 15 43.03 -9.28 15.01
CA PHE A 15 42.25 -8.05 15.26
C PHE A 15 41.40 -7.58 14.09
N VAL A 16 41.24 -8.33 13.00
CA VAL A 16 40.41 -7.96 11.84
C VAL A 16 39.13 -8.81 11.77
N SER A 17 38.51 -9.11 12.91
CA SER A 17 37.19 -9.74 12.94
C SER A 17 36.23 -8.98 13.82
N CYS A 18 36.13 -7.65 13.62
CA CYS A 18 34.87 -6.97 13.90
C CYS A 18 34.03 -7.04 12.64
N LYS A 19 33.38 -8.18 12.36
CA LYS A 19 32.16 -8.19 11.59
C LYS A 19 31.19 -7.34 12.37
N ASN A 20 30.74 -6.23 11.77
CA ASN A 20 29.48 -5.58 12.17
C ASN A 20 28.42 -6.68 12.21
N THR A 21 28.12 -7.18 13.38
CA THR A 21 26.92 -7.98 13.63
C THR A 21 25.79 -6.98 13.46
N GLU A 22 25.24 -6.86 12.24
CA GLU A 22 23.96 -6.23 12.06
C GLU A 22 23.02 -6.95 13.04
N THR A 23 22.60 -6.24 14.06
CA THR A 23 21.64 -6.75 15.03
C THR A 23 20.36 -7.02 14.23
N LEU A 24 20.04 -8.29 14.03
CA LEU A 24 18.83 -8.70 13.33
C LEU A 24 17.65 -8.16 14.12
N LEU A 25 16.98 -7.17 13.57
CA LEU A 25 15.77 -6.61 14.16
C LEU A 25 14.66 -7.68 14.16
N PRO A 26 13.85 -7.77 15.23
CA PRO A 26 12.68 -8.64 15.25
C PRO A 26 11.66 -8.20 14.20
N ASN A 27 10.74 -9.08 13.85
CA ASN A 27 9.60 -8.71 13.03
C ASN A 27 8.67 -7.75 13.78
N VAL A 28 7.95 -6.91 13.04
CA VAL A 28 6.93 -6.02 13.62
C VAL A 28 5.78 -6.81 14.25
N SER A 29 5.24 -6.28 15.35
CA SER A 29 3.99 -6.71 15.99
C SER A 29 2.79 -5.83 15.59
N GLY A 30 1.61 -6.17 16.09
CA GLY A 30 0.36 -5.42 15.87
C GLY A 30 -0.42 -5.88 14.63
N LYS A 31 -1.68 -5.48 14.57
CA LYS A 31 -2.58 -5.80 13.44
C LYS A 31 -2.32 -4.86 12.26
N ALA A 32 -2.64 -5.32 11.05
CA ALA A 32 -2.56 -4.48 9.86
C ALA A 32 -3.44 -3.22 10.01
N GLY A 33 -2.86 -2.05 9.69
CA GLY A 33 -3.52 -0.77 9.85
C GLY A 33 -3.69 -0.29 11.30
N GLU A 34 -3.01 -0.92 12.27
CA GLU A 34 -2.95 -0.44 13.65
C GLU A 34 -1.77 0.53 13.83
N VAL A 35 -1.99 1.61 14.57
CA VAL A 35 -1.01 2.66 14.84
C VAL A 35 -0.94 2.90 16.35
N ILE A 36 0.25 2.78 16.92
CA ILE A 36 0.52 3.25 18.28
C ILE A 36 0.72 4.76 18.24
N VAL A 37 -0.06 5.49 19.01
CA VAL A 37 0.10 6.93 19.23
C VAL A 37 0.67 7.15 20.61
N VAL A 38 1.95 7.55 20.69
CA VAL A 38 2.61 7.86 21.95
C VAL A 38 2.33 9.32 22.29
N MET A 39 1.42 9.52 23.25
CA MET A 39 0.95 10.84 23.68
C MET A 39 0.46 10.74 25.13
N ASP A 40 0.76 11.73 25.96
CA ASP A 40 0.22 11.78 27.31
C ASP A 40 -1.31 11.92 27.32
N ARG A 41 -1.91 11.58 28.44
CA ARG A 41 -3.37 11.50 28.55
C ARG A 41 -4.06 12.86 28.34
N GLU A 42 -3.49 13.92 28.88
CA GLU A 42 -4.06 15.25 28.76
C GLU A 42 -4.15 15.72 27.31
N ASN A 43 -3.06 15.59 26.57
CA ASN A 43 -3.03 15.89 25.15
C ASN A 43 -3.94 14.96 24.33
N TRP A 44 -3.99 13.66 24.67
CA TRP A 44 -4.84 12.69 23.98
C TRP A 44 -6.34 12.97 24.15
N GLU A 45 -6.77 13.35 25.35
CA GLU A 45 -8.15 13.75 25.64
C GLU A 45 -8.48 15.18 25.18
N GLY A 46 -7.47 15.98 24.86
CA GLY A 46 -7.56 17.38 24.44
C GLY A 46 -7.69 17.59 22.92
N ALA A 47 -7.46 18.83 22.51
CA ALA A 47 -7.55 19.27 21.11
C ALA A 47 -6.58 18.52 20.19
N LEU A 48 -5.33 18.30 20.62
CA LEU A 48 -4.32 17.60 19.85
C LEU A 48 -4.72 16.15 19.57
N GLY A 49 -5.28 15.44 20.54
CA GLY A 49 -5.80 14.08 20.34
C GLY A 49 -6.99 14.05 19.39
N ASN A 50 -7.87 15.08 19.41
CA ASN A 50 -8.95 15.22 18.45
C ASN A 50 -8.41 15.42 17.03
N SER A 51 -7.44 16.31 16.82
CA SER A 51 -6.78 16.52 15.52
C SER A 51 -6.07 15.25 15.02
N THR A 52 -5.41 14.53 15.93
CA THR A 52 -4.75 13.25 15.60
C THR A 52 -5.76 12.20 15.14
N ARG A 53 -6.91 12.07 15.82
CA ARG A 53 -7.99 11.15 15.43
C ARG A 53 -8.64 11.57 14.12
N ALA A 54 -8.91 12.86 13.93
CA ALA A 54 -9.45 13.38 12.69
C ALA A 54 -8.54 13.10 11.48
N LEU A 55 -7.21 13.11 11.68
CA LEU A 55 -6.24 12.81 10.63
C LEU A 55 -6.08 11.30 10.38
N LEU A 56 -5.83 10.51 11.43
CA LEU A 56 -5.39 9.12 11.31
C LEU A 56 -6.54 8.12 11.38
N ALA A 57 -7.64 8.46 12.01
CA ALA A 57 -8.84 7.63 12.09
C ALA A 57 -10.01 8.24 11.29
N ASP A 58 -9.71 9.11 10.32
CA ASP A 58 -10.69 9.58 9.36
C ASP A 58 -11.33 8.42 8.60
N GLU A 59 -12.50 8.65 8.03
CA GLU A 59 -13.25 7.62 7.31
C GLU A 59 -12.51 7.17 6.03
N CYS A 60 -12.29 5.87 5.90
CA CYS A 60 -11.75 5.31 4.67
C CYS A 60 -12.74 5.51 3.51
N PRO A 61 -12.34 6.19 2.42
CA PRO A 61 -13.26 6.54 1.36
C PRO A 61 -13.77 5.32 0.59
N PHE A 62 -14.97 5.44 0.01
CA PHE A 62 -15.59 4.42 -0.84
C PHE A 62 -15.81 3.06 -0.16
N LEU A 63 -16.06 3.03 1.13
CA LEU A 63 -16.54 1.84 1.83
C LEU A 63 -18.02 2.00 2.18
N VAL A 64 -18.81 0.92 2.03
CA VAL A 64 -20.23 0.91 2.37
C VAL A 64 -20.45 1.09 3.87
N GLN A 65 -19.61 0.43 4.69
CA GLN A 65 -19.56 0.63 6.12
C GLN A 65 -18.47 1.66 6.46
N ARG A 66 -18.72 2.47 7.48
CA ARG A 66 -17.73 3.40 8.00
C ARG A 66 -16.60 2.64 8.69
N GLU A 67 -15.42 2.73 8.14
CA GLU A 67 -14.20 2.16 8.70
C GLU A 67 -13.14 3.26 8.77
N PRO A 68 -12.41 3.40 9.90
CA PRO A 68 -11.34 4.38 10.00
C PRO A 68 -10.15 4.01 9.11
N LEU A 69 -9.38 4.97 8.64
CA LEU A 69 -8.12 4.73 7.90
C LEU A 69 -7.18 3.82 8.69
N PHE A 70 -7.00 4.12 9.99
CA PHE A 70 -6.18 3.34 10.91
C PHE A 70 -6.88 3.12 12.23
N ASN A 71 -6.56 2.01 12.90
CA ASN A 71 -6.99 1.75 14.27
C ASN A 71 -5.94 2.31 15.23
N LEU A 72 -6.31 3.29 16.05
CA LEU A 72 -5.38 3.96 16.94
C LEU A 72 -5.37 3.32 18.33
N VAL A 73 -4.18 3.15 18.88
CA VAL A 73 -3.94 2.73 20.26
C VAL A 73 -3.07 3.80 20.94
N ASN A 74 -3.64 4.55 21.86
CA ASN A 74 -2.87 5.53 22.63
C ASN A 74 -2.05 4.85 23.73
N VAL A 75 -0.80 5.25 23.87
CA VAL A 75 0.13 4.81 24.91
C VAL A 75 0.79 6.04 25.51
N ALA A 76 0.70 6.20 26.83
CA ALA A 76 1.40 7.28 27.51
C ALA A 76 2.92 7.12 27.37
N PRO A 77 3.72 8.21 27.28
CA PRO A 77 5.18 8.14 27.14
C PRO A 77 5.85 7.26 28.20
N THR A 78 5.37 7.32 29.44
CA THR A 78 5.86 6.51 30.58
C THR A 78 5.56 5.03 30.44
N GLY A 79 4.53 4.66 29.68
CA GLY A 79 4.14 3.27 29.40
C GLY A 79 4.68 2.76 28.06
N PHE A 80 5.40 3.57 27.29
CA PHE A 80 5.96 3.17 26.00
C PHE A 80 7.21 2.27 26.17
N ALA A 81 6.95 1.01 26.52
CA ALA A 81 7.94 -0.02 26.78
C ALA A 81 8.18 -0.93 25.57
N ASP A 82 9.07 -1.91 25.72
CA ASP A 82 9.60 -2.75 24.65
C ASP A 82 8.54 -3.46 23.80
N LEU A 83 7.42 -3.87 24.42
CA LEU A 83 6.29 -4.48 23.71
C LEU A 83 5.69 -3.56 22.64
N PHE A 84 5.60 -2.26 22.94
CA PHE A 84 5.07 -1.27 22.02
C PHE A 84 6.11 -0.79 21.00
N LYS A 85 7.40 -0.82 21.37
CA LYS A 85 8.49 -0.38 20.48
C LYS A 85 8.59 -1.22 19.22
N ILE A 86 8.28 -2.52 19.27
CA ILE A 86 8.31 -3.38 18.09
C ILE A 86 7.04 -3.31 17.23
N HIS A 87 6.10 -2.40 17.55
CA HIS A 87 4.87 -2.25 16.78
C HIS A 87 5.14 -1.70 15.37
N ARG A 88 4.34 -2.11 14.41
CA ARG A 88 4.52 -1.83 12.97
C ARG A 88 4.48 -0.38 12.56
N ASN A 89 3.58 0.40 13.17
CA ASN A 89 3.41 1.83 12.91
C ASN A 89 3.33 2.58 14.22
N ILE A 90 4.18 3.59 14.40
CA ILE A 90 4.27 4.36 15.63
C ILE A 90 4.31 5.85 15.27
N VAL A 91 3.45 6.63 15.93
CA VAL A 91 3.50 8.10 15.89
C VAL A 91 3.79 8.58 17.30
N ILE A 92 4.90 9.30 17.47
CA ILE A 92 5.37 9.79 18.77
C ILE A 92 5.21 11.31 18.80
N PHE A 93 4.49 11.84 19.78
CA PHE A 93 4.45 13.26 20.06
C PHE A 93 5.46 13.60 21.15
N ASN A 94 6.55 14.26 20.75
CA ASN A 94 7.56 14.80 21.64
C ASN A 94 7.29 16.29 21.86
N ILE A 95 6.46 16.59 22.85
CA ILE A 95 6.06 17.96 23.19
C ILE A 95 6.87 18.40 24.38
N ASN A 96 7.81 19.32 24.15
CA ASN A 96 8.69 19.83 25.18
C ASN A 96 9.13 21.27 24.82
N PRO A 97 8.90 22.27 25.71
CA PRO A 97 9.37 23.65 25.50
C PRO A 97 10.89 23.77 25.29
N GLN A 98 11.66 22.76 25.69
CA GLN A 98 13.12 22.70 25.55
C GLN A 98 13.59 21.92 24.32
N ASN A 99 12.70 21.57 23.39
CA ASN A 99 13.13 20.93 22.14
C ASN A 99 14.07 21.86 21.35
N ASP A 100 15.19 21.35 20.89
CA ASP A 100 16.14 22.11 20.05
C ASP A 100 15.55 22.47 18.69
N THR A 101 14.67 21.62 18.16
CA THR A 101 14.04 21.79 16.86
C THR A 101 12.59 21.32 16.87
N THR A 102 11.76 21.96 16.05
CA THR A 102 10.38 21.52 15.77
C THR A 102 10.31 20.90 14.39
N GLY A 103 9.36 19.98 14.18
CA GLY A 103 9.14 19.36 12.87
C GLY A 103 8.78 17.89 12.94
N LEU A 104 8.59 17.31 11.76
CA LEU A 104 8.30 15.89 11.56
C LEU A 104 9.57 15.11 11.22
N VAL A 105 9.85 14.05 11.97
CA VAL A 105 10.95 13.12 11.71
C VAL A 105 10.39 11.77 11.30
N HIS A 106 10.82 11.25 10.15
CA HIS A 106 10.44 9.93 9.65
C HIS A 106 11.64 8.97 9.78
N LYS A 107 11.43 7.87 10.49
CA LYS A 107 12.42 6.80 10.68
C LYS A 107 11.84 5.45 10.26
N ARG A 108 12.69 4.56 9.76
CA ARG A 108 12.34 3.18 9.42
C ARG A 108 13.24 2.21 10.20
N ASN A 109 12.71 1.03 10.52
CA ASN A 109 13.47 -0.06 11.15
C ASN A 109 14.20 0.37 12.43
N VAL A 110 13.53 1.11 13.32
CA VAL A 110 14.15 1.60 14.57
C VAL A 110 14.30 0.46 15.57
N TRP A 111 13.21 -0.27 15.83
CA TRP A 111 13.18 -1.37 16.81
C TRP A 111 12.71 -2.70 16.21
N ALA A 112 12.12 -2.67 15.01
CA ALA A 112 11.67 -3.87 14.32
C ALA A 112 11.82 -3.72 12.81
N ASN A 113 11.97 -4.84 12.11
CA ASN A 113 12.09 -4.87 10.66
C ASN A 113 10.77 -4.46 9.99
N THR A 114 10.82 -3.67 8.92
CA THR A 114 9.69 -3.11 8.18
C THR A 114 8.82 -2.12 8.98
N GLN A 115 9.35 -1.58 10.08
CA GLN A 115 8.68 -0.61 10.94
C GLN A 115 8.73 0.80 10.37
N VAL A 116 7.67 1.58 10.58
CA VAL A 116 7.66 3.04 10.41
C VAL A 116 7.45 3.72 11.76
N VAL A 117 8.30 4.71 12.04
CA VAL A 117 8.21 5.57 13.22
C VAL A 117 8.19 7.02 12.76
N LEU A 118 7.15 7.73 13.10
CA LEU A 118 6.96 9.15 12.84
C LEU A 118 7.03 9.89 14.17
N GLN A 119 7.86 10.90 14.27
CA GLN A 119 8.01 11.71 15.48
C GLN A 119 7.68 13.16 15.17
N VAL A 120 6.69 13.70 15.88
CA VAL A 120 6.28 15.10 15.85
C VAL A 120 6.98 15.78 17.02
N ASN A 121 7.94 16.66 16.74
CA ASN A 121 8.63 17.47 17.75
C ASN A 121 8.01 18.86 17.76
N ALA A 122 7.52 19.30 18.90
CA ALA A 122 6.93 20.62 19.08
C ALA A 122 7.25 21.19 20.47
N TYR A 123 7.18 22.51 20.61
CA TYR A 123 7.35 23.17 21.90
C TYR A 123 6.12 23.00 22.80
N ASP A 124 4.93 22.96 22.18
CA ASP A 124 3.63 22.86 22.84
C ASP A 124 2.62 22.12 21.94
N SER A 125 1.41 21.93 22.44
CA SER A 125 0.34 21.22 21.75
C SER A 125 -0.19 22.00 20.54
N GLU A 126 -0.15 23.34 20.55
CA GLU A 126 -0.57 24.18 19.43
C GLU A 126 0.40 24.04 18.25
N GLY A 127 1.71 24.07 18.52
CA GLY A 127 2.75 23.79 17.53
C GLY A 127 2.64 22.38 16.96
N ALA A 128 2.29 21.37 17.77
CA ALA A 128 2.07 20.01 17.29
C ALA A 128 0.83 19.91 16.38
N MET A 129 -0.29 20.59 16.70
CA MET A 129 -1.47 20.65 15.83
C MET A 129 -1.14 21.31 14.48
N LYS A 130 -0.38 22.41 14.49
CA LYS A 130 0.06 23.07 13.27
C LYS A 130 0.91 22.13 12.40
N LEU A 131 1.81 21.35 12.99
CA LEU A 131 2.61 20.34 12.25
C LEU A 131 1.74 19.24 11.69
N LEU A 132 0.66 18.82 12.37
CA LEU A 132 -0.31 17.86 11.80
C LEU A 132 -1.05 18.44 10.61
N ASP A 133 -1.50 19.70 10.67
CA ASP A 133 -2.17 20.36 9.53
C ASP A 133 -1.25 20.50 8.32
N GLU A 134 0.00 20.91 8.53
CA GLU A 134 0.98 21.10 7.46
C GLU A 134 1.48 19.78 6.86
N ASN A 135 1.61 18.72 7.65
CA ASN A 135 2.24 17.46 7.28
C ASN A 135 1.30 16.25 7.30
N GLY A 136 0.02 16.43 7.49
CA GLY A 136 -0.94 15.35 7.68
C GLY A 136 -0.91 14.32 6.55
N LYS A 137 -0.90 14.77 5.30
CA LYS A 137 -0.78 13.88 4.12
C LYS A 137 0.53 13.09 4.12
N VAL A 138 1.63 13.68 4.56
CA VAL A 138 2.94 13.00 4.65
C VAL A 138 2.89 11.89 5.68
N ILE A 139 2.27 12.15 6.84
CA ILE A 139 2.09 11.17 7.93
C ILE A 139 1.25 9.98 7.46
N VAL A 140 0.07 10.25 6.90
CA VAL A 140 -0.84 9.22 6.38
C VAL A 140 -0.15 8.40 5.29
N ASN A 141 0.46 9.06 4.30
CA ASN A 141 1.13 8.39 3.20
C ASN A 141 2.31 7.54 3.65
N ALA A 142 3.06 7.96 4.68
CA ALA A 142 4.18 7.17 5.20
C ALA A 142 3.70 5.85 5.84
N ILE A 143 2.58 5.87 6.55
CA ILE A 143 1.98 4.68 7.16
C ILE A 143 1.38 3.78 6.08
N GLU A 144 0.59 4.33 5.14
CA GLU A 144 0.03 3.57 4.01
C GLU A 144 1.13 2.93 3.16
N GLN A 145 2.23 3.65 2.90
CA GLN A 145 3.36 3.11 2.16
C GLN A 145 4.02 1.94 2.91
N ALA A 146 4.20 2.06 4.23
CA ALA A 146 4.77 0.98 5.04
C ALA A 146 3.85 -0.27 5.07
N GLU A 147 2.53 -0.08 5.16
CA GLU A 147 1.56 -1.19 5.06
C GLU A 147 1.64 -1.85 3.68
N ARG A 148 1.68 -1.08 2.62
CA ARG A 148 1.81 -1.55 1.24
C ARG A 148 3.11 -2.32 1.00
N ASP A 149 4.25 -1.78 1.45
CA ASP A 149 5.56 -2.42 1.31
C ASP A 149 5.58 -3.79 2.01
N ARG A 150 4.95 -3.92 3.19
CA ARG A 150 4.82 -5.20 3.90
C ARG A 150 3.96 -6.21 3.14
N ILE A 151 2.86 -5.77 2.55
CA ILE A 151 1.98 -6.63 1.74
C ILE A 151 2.72 -7.09 0.48
N ILE A 152 3.34 -6.18 -0.27
CA ILE A 152 4.11 -6.52 -1.47
C ILE A 152 5.26 -7.48 -1.12
N GLY A 153 6.01 -7.20 -0.05
CA GLY A 153 7.09 -8.09 0.40
C GLY A 153 6.60 -9.50 0.78
N ASN A 154 5.40 -9.59 1.37
CA ASN A 154 4.78 -10.88 1.66
C ASN A 154 4.29 -11.57 0.38
N ASN A 155 3.70 -10.84 -0.55
CA ASN A 155 3.25 -11.39 -1.83
C ASN A 155 4.41 -11.98 -2.63
N LEU A 156 5.55 -11.27 -2.71
CA LEU A 156 6.78 -11.76 -3.35
C LEU A 156 7.32 -13.04 -2.67
N LYS A 157 7.27 -13.10 -1.35
CA LYS A 157 7.75 -14.27 -0.60
C LYS A 157 6.92 -15.53 -0.82
N PHE A 158 5.60 -15.38 -1.03
CA PHE A 158 4.64 -16.46 -1.18
C PHE A 158 3.89 -16.34 -2.51
N GLU A 159 4.61 -16.03 -3.58
CA GLU A 159 4.05 -15.71 -4.88
C GLU A 159 3.41 -16.91 -5.58
N GLU A 160 2.25 -16.66 -6.23
CA GLU A 160 1.63 -17.58 -7.19
C GLU A 160 2.34 -17.49 -8.53
N LYS A 161 3.29 -18.39 -8.76
CA LYS A 161 4.26 -18.30 -9.87
C LYS A 161 3.67 -18.36 -11.28
N GLY A 162 2.46 -18.89 -11.44
CA GLY A 162 1.82 -19.06 -12.76
C GLY A 162 1.20 -17.78 -13.33
N ILE A 163 1.00 -16.74 -12.52
CA ILE A 163 0.24 -15.55 -12.91
C ILE A 163 1.13 -14.50 -13.58
N ALA A 164 2.23 -14.11 -12.94
CA ALA A 164 3.09 -13.03 -13.43
C ALA A 164 3.62 -13.27 -14.87
N PRO A 165 4.08 -14.48 -15.26
CA PRO A 165 4.46 -14.75 -16.64
C PRO A 165 3.29 -14.58 -17.63
N LYS A 166 2.06 -14.95 -17.24
CA LYS A 166 0.90 -14.81 -18.12
C LYS A 166 0.47 -13.36 -18.30
N VAL A 167 0.59 -12.53 -17.25
CA VAL A 167 0.39 -11.08 -17.35
C VAL A 167 1.44 -10.46 -18.28
N ALA A 168 2.70 -10.87 -18.18
CA ALA A 168 3.79 -10.41 -19.04
C ALA A 168 3.54 -10.76 -20.52
N GLU A 169 3.10 -11.98 -20.80
CA GLU A 169 2.77 -12.43 -22.16
C GLU A 169 1.69 -11.58 -22.83
N VAL A 170 0.65 -11.16 -22.05
CA VAL A 170 -0.50 -10.46 -22.63
C VAL A 170 -0.32 -8.94 -22.60
N PHE A 171 0.23 -8.39 -21.51
CA PHE A 171 0.27 -6.93 -21.25
C PHE A 171 1.69 -6.34 -21.19
N GLY A 172 2.73 -7.16 -21.31
CA GLY A 172 4.12 -6.70 -21.28
C GLY A 172 4.62 -6.31 -19.88
N GLY A 173 3.84 -6.49 -18.84
CA GLY A 173 4.18 -6.17 -17.47
C GLY A 173 3.88 -7.31 -16.51
N ARG A 174 4.29 -7.19 -15.25
CA ARG A 174 4.09 -8.19 -14.20
C ARG A 174 3.39 -7.59 -13.00
N LEU A 175 2.62 -8.42 -12.31
CA LEU A 175 2.01 -8.16 -11.00
C LEU A 175 2.29 -9.35 -10.09
N HIS A 176 2.57 -9.09 -8.81
CA HIS A 176 2.92 -10.12 -7.84
C HIS A 176 1.73 -10.49 -6.96
N PHE A 177 1.17 -11.64 -7.21
CA PHE A 177 0.01 -12.19 -6.50
C PHE A 177 0.47 -13.17 -5.41
N PRO A 178 -0.09 -13.11 -4.19
CA PRO A 178 0.13 -14.17 -3.21
C PRO A 178 -0.52 -15.47 -3.64
N SER A 179 -0.11 -16.59 -3.04
CA SER A 179 -0.71 -17.88 -3.30
C SER A 179 -2.22 -17.89 -2.99
N GLY A 180 -2.98 -18.62 -3.83
CA GLY A 180 -4.44 -18.72 -3.74
C GLY A 180 -5.17 -18.02 -4.88
N TYR A 181 -4.56 -17.02 -5.51
CA TYR A 181 -5.11 -16.40 -6.70
C TYR A 181 -5.06 -17.32 -7.90
N LYS A 182 -6.05 -17.19 -8.79
CA LYS A 182 -6.16 -17.99 -10.03
C LYS A 182 -6.62 -17.12 -11.18
N ILE A 183 -6.10 -17.40 -12.37
CA ILE A 183 -6.60 -16.78 -13.61
C ILE A 183 -7.98 -17.40 -13.91
N ARG A 184 -9.02 -16.56 -13.89
CA ARG A 184 -10.41 -16.93 -14.17
C ARG A 184 -10.77 -16.77 -15.65
N LYS A 185 -10.26 -15.70 -16.27
CA LYS A 185 -10.47 -15.38 -17.69
C LYS A 185 -9.22 -14.72 -18.25
N VAL A 186 -8.92 -14.98 -19.51
CA VAL A 186 -7.86 -14.30 -20.26
C VAL A 186 -8.25 -14.19 -21.74
N SER A 187 -8.03 -13.00 -22.30
CA SER A 187 -8.08 -12.73 -23.75
C SER A 187 -6.88 -11.86 -24.14
N SER A 188 -6.85 -11.37 -25.37
CA SER A 188 -5.77 -10.46 -25.84
C SER A 188 -5.77 -9.08 -25.18
N ASP A 189 -6.88 -8.66 -24.61
CA ASP A 189 -7.13 -7.32 -24.11
C ASP A 189 -7.75 -7.28 -22.70
N PHE A 190 -8.03 -8.46 -22.11
CA PHE A 190 -8.65 -8.57 -20.79
C PHE A 190 -8.14 -9.79 -20.02
N MET A 191 -7.90 -9.61 -18.71
CA MET A 191 -7.59 -10.70 -17.78
C MET A 191 -8.32 -10.49 -16.45
N TRP A 192 -8.88 -11.58 -15.90
CA TRP A 192 -9.49 -11.63 -14.58
C TRP A 192 -8.74 -12.61 -13.70
N ILE A 193 -8.22 -12.13 -12.58
CA ILE A 193 -7.46 -12.92 -11.61
C ILE A 193 -8.18 -12.79 -10.27
N ALA A 194 -8.52 -13.90 -9.64
CA ALA A 194 -9.44 -13.94 -8.50
C ALA A 194 -8.91 -14.77 -7.32
N ASP A 195 -9.14 -14.28 -6.10
CA ASP A 195 -9.12 -15.05 -4.84
C ASP A 195 -10.51 -14.98 -4.21
N GLU A 196 -11.38 -15.91 -4.59
CA GLU A 196 -12.77 -16.00 -4.15
C GLU A 196 -12.92 -17.02 -3.04
N LYS A 197 -13.24 -16.53 -1.85
CA LYS A 197 -13.61 -17.33 -0.67
C LYS A 197 -15.08 -17.11 -0.36
N GLN A 198 -15.66 -17.99 0.44
CA GLN A 198 -17.03 -17.80 0.88
C GLN A 198 -17.20 -16.43 1.55
N TYR A 199 -18.01 -15.54 0.93
CA TYR A 199 -18.29 -14.17 1.37
C TYR A 199 -17.14 -13.16 1.25
N VAL A 200 -16.00 -13.48 0.63
CA VAL A 200 -14.92 -12.53 0.38
C VAL A 200 -14.31 -12.79 -0.99
N TYR A 201 -14.43 -11.83 -1.90
CA TYR A 201 -13.76 -11.81 -3.19
C TYR A 201 -12.76 -10.66 -3.20
N GLN A 202 -11.52 -10.97 -3.56
CA GLN A 202 -10.44 -10.02 -3.74
C GLN A 202 -9.88 -10.24 -5.15
N ASP A 203 -10.38 -9.48 -6.10
CA ASP A 203 -10.13 -9.75 -7.50
C ASP A 203 -9.36 -8.62 -8.16
N VAL A 204 -8.58 -8.99 -9.16
CA VAL A 204 -7.85 -8.05 -10.01
C VAL A 204 -8.23 -8.26 -11.47
N LEU A 205 -8.57 -7.16 -12.12
CA LEU A 205 -8.81 -7.09 -13.56
C LEU A 205 -7.65 -6.35 -14.21
N ILE A 206 -7.24 -6.81 -15.38
CA ILE A 206 -6.29 -6.11 -16.23
C ILE A 206 -6.94 -6.01 -17.60
N TYR A 207 -7.00 -4.80 -18.14
CA TYR A 207 -7.53 -4.61 -19.49
C TYR A 207 -6.82 -3.46 -20.19
N ARG A 208 -6.93 -3.44 -21.52
CA ARG A 208 -6.39 -2.35 -22.32
C ARG A 208 -7.38 -1.89 -23.38
N TYR A 209 -7.25 -0.65 -23.77
CA TYR A 209 -8.00 -0.04 -24.87
C TYR A 209 -7.10 0.98 -25.59
N PRO A 210 -7.34 1.28 -26.88
CA PRO A 210 -6.55 2.25 -27.64
C PRO A 210 -6.49 3.61 -26.96
N ALA A 211 -5.30 4.21 -26.89
CA ALA A 211 -5.12 5.53 -26.31
C ALA A 211 -5.77 6.59 -27.19
N GLU A 212 -6.68 7.37 -26.63
CA GLU A 212 -7.26 8.53 -27.31
C GLU A 212 -6.22 9.65 -27.39
N LYS A 213 -6.22 10.42 -28.50
CA LYS A 213 -5.26 11.51 -28.73
C LYS A 213 -5.45 12.66 -27.76
N ASP A 214 -6.70 12.95 -27.39
CA ASP A 214 -7.04 14.10 -26.56
C ASP A 214 -7.61 13.61 -25.21
N HIS A 215 -6.96 14.03 -24.11
CA HIS A 215 -7.46 13.85 -22.74
C HIS A 215 -7.85 12.42 -22.34
N PRO A 216 -7.02 11.38 -22.57
CA PRO A 216 -7.38 9.98 -22.32
C PRO A 216 -7.69 9.68 -20.83
N PHE A 217 -7.20 10.52 -19.91
CA PHE A 217 -7.36 10.34 -18.46
C PHE A 217 -8.41 11.26 -17.83
N THR A 218 -9.40 11.73 -18.60
CA THR A 218 -10.58 12.38 -18.01
C THR A 218 -11.45 11.36 -17.30
N SER A 219 -12.22 11.80 -16.31
CA SER A 219 -13.16 10.94 -15.58
C SER A 219 -14.10 10.20 -16.53
N ASP A 220 -14.69 10.92 -17.47
CA ASP A 220 -15.67 10.38 -18.42
C ASP A 220 -15.06 9.28 -19.30
N ASN A 221 -13.85 9.49 -19.82
CA ASN A 221 -13.15 8.51 -20.64
C ASN A 221 -12.79 7.26 -19.83
N ILE A 222 -12.19 7.41 -18.66
CA ILE A 222 -11.82 6.29 -17.80
C ILE A 222 -13.06 5.46 -17.43
N ILE A 223 -14.14 6.10 -16.98
CA ILE A 223 -15.34 5.40 -16.53
C ILE A 223 -16.09 4.77 -17.71
N ARG A 224 -16.13 5.42 -18.86
CA ARG A 224 -16.73 4.85 -20.08
C ARG A 224 -16.02 3.56 -20.49
N HIS A 225 -14.69 3.60 -20.65
CA HIS A 225 -13.92 2.42 -21.04
C HIS A 225 -13.94 1.32 -19.98
N ARG A 226 -13.93 1.71 -18.69
CA ARG A 226 -14.14 0.77 -17.59
C ARG A 226 -15.48 0.02 -17.76
N ASN A 227 -16.57 0.74 -17.91
CA ASN A 227 -17.91 0.15 -17.99
C ASN A 227 -18.06 -0.73 -19.25
N GLU A 228 -17.49 -0.33 -20.39
CA GLU A 228 -17.43 -1.14 -21.61
C GLU A 228 -16.67 -2.46 -21.40
N ALA A 229 -15.48 -2.40 -20.79
CA ALA A 229 -14.68 -3.58 -20.49
C ALA A 229 -15.39 -4.53 -19.50
N LEU A 230 -16.02 -3.98 -18.45
CA LEU A 230 -16.74 -4.78 -17.46
C LEU A 230 -18.01 -5.41 -18.02
N GLN A 231 -18.80 -4.69 -18.80
CA GLN A 231 -20.00 -5.21 -19.46
C GLN A 231 -19.66 -6.40 -20.38
N ALA A 232 -18.55 -6.33 -21.10
CA ALA A 232 -18.13 -7.37 -22.01
C ALA A 232 -17.51 -8.60 -21.30
N ASN A 233 -16.95 -8.42 -20.11
CA ASN A 233 -16.07 -9.42 -19.52
C ASN A 233 -16.46 -9.93 -18.14
N VAL A 234 -17.25 -9.20 -17.38
CA VAL A 234 -17.61 -9.51 -15.98
C VAL A 234 -19.12 -9.65 -15.83
N PRO A 235 -19.70 -10.79 -16.23
CA PRO A 235 -21.13 -11.05 -16.10
C PRO A 235 -21.51 -11.17 -14.62
N GLY A 236 -22.71 -10.75 -14.25
CA GLY A 236 -23.31 -11.06 -12.96
C GLY A 236 -23.84 -12.50 -12.88
N MET A 237 -24.56 -12.79 -11.79
CA MET A 237 -25.09 -14.15 -11.55
C MET A 237 -26.32 -14.49 -12.40
N PHE A 238 -27.04 -13.49 -12.90
CA PHE A 238 -28.30 -13.67 -13.64
C PHE A 238 -28.14 -13.18 -15.10
N GLU A 239 -29.06 -13.59 -15.94
CA GLU A 239 -29.15 -13.11 -17.32
C GLU A 239 -29.27 -11.59 -17.39
N ASN A 240 -28.57 -10.95 -18.31
CA ASN A 240 -28.54 -9.50 -18.50
C ASN A 240 -28.03 -8.70 -17.27
N THR A 241 -27.22 -9.33 -16.42
CA THR A 241 -26.50 -8.65 -15.33
C THR A 241 -25.01 -8.62 -15.61
N TYR A 242 -24.35 -7.52 -15.25
CA TYR A 242 -22.91 -7.32 -15.43
C TYR A 242 -22.39 -6.26 -14.47
N MET A 243 -21.12 -6.33 -14.17
CA MET A 243 -20.44 -5.34 -13.31
C MET A 243 -20.34 -3.97 -14.00
N THR A 244 -20.55 -2.91 -13.25
CA THR A 244 -20.48 -1.52 -13.72
C THR A 244 -19.96 -0.60 -12.60
N THR A 245 -19.72 0.67 -12.93
CA THR A 245 -19.49 1.72 -11.91
C THR A 245 -20.84 2.08 -11.28
N SER A 246 -20.87 2.21 -9.96
CA SER A 246 -22.09 2.63 -9.26
C SER A 246 -22.44 4.10 -9.58
N ASP A 247 -23.70 4.35 -9.88
CA ASP A 247 -24.23 5.69 -10.14
C ASP A 247 -24.45 6.52 -8.85
N TYR A 248 -24.37 5.88 -7.68
CA TYR A 248 -24.59 6.54 -6.38
C TYR A 248 -23.38 7.29 -5.84
N PHE A 249 -22.19 7.01 -6.36
CA PHE A 249 -20.93 7.58 -5.88
C PHE A 249 -20.09 8.08 -7.05
N THR A 250 -19.73 9.35 -7.04
CA THR A 250 -18.81 9.91 -8.04
C THR A 250 -17.41 9.37 -7.80
N PRO A 251 -16.78 8.68 -8.76
CA PRO A 251 -15.42 8.21 -8.62
C PRO A 251 -14.43 9.36 -8.43
N GLN A 252 -13.45 9.16 -7.57
CA GLN A 252 -12.35 10.08 -7.36
C GLN A 252 -11.18 9.71 -8.27
N ILE A 253 -10.58 10.71 -8.92
CA ILE A 253 -9.43 10.54 -9.82
C ILE A 253 -8.28 11.37 -9.31
N GLU A 254 -7.09 10.76 -9.23
CA GLU A 254 -5.87 11.41 -8.78
C GLU A 254 -4.67 10.99 -9.64
N TYR A 255 -3.83 11.97 -10.04
CA TYR A 255 -2.58 11.70 -10.73
C TYR A 255 -1.50 11.32 -9.73
N MET A 256 -0.95 10.14 -9.89
CA MET A 256 -0.02 9.53 -8.95
C MET A 256 1.36 9.30 -9.58
N ARG A 257 2.39 9.34 -8.71
CA ARG A 257 3.73 8.85 -9.04
C ARG A 257 4.21 7.89 -7.98
N TYR A 258 4.61 6.70 -8.40
CA TYR A 258 5.13 5.68 -7.49
C TYR A 258 6.29 4.94 -8.13
N ARG A 259 7.46 4.90 -7.47
CA ARG A 259 8.69 4.24 -7.95
C ARG A 259 9.02 4.58 -9.41
N GLY A 260 8.90 5.86 -9.78
CA GLY A 260 9.18 6.34 -11.14
C GLY A 260 8.04 6.16 -12.14
N ARG A 261 7.04 5.33 -11.89
CA ARG A 261 5.86 5.15 -12.73
C ARG A 261 4.82 6.23 -12.46
N HIS A 262 4.30 6.83 -13.54
CA HIS A 262 3.17 7.75 -13.51
C HIS A 262 1.89 6.99 -13.89
N PHE A 263 0.81 7.22 -13.17
CA PHE A 263 -0.49 6.64 -13.47
C PHE A 263 -1.61 7.51 -12.90
N VAL A 264 -2.80 7.29 -13.40
CA VAL A 264 -4.02 7.87 -12.86
C VAL A 264 -4.69 6.82 -11.98
N GLN A 265 -4.85 7.13 -10.69
CA GLN A 265 -5.62 6.30 -9.77
C GLN A 265 -7.07 6.72 -9.82
N THR A 266 -7.97 5.75 -9.97
CA THR A 266 -9.40 5.95 -9.84
C THR A 266 -9.91 5.11 -8.66
N ARG A 267 -10.67 5.75 -7.75
CA ARG A 267 -11.34 5.09 -6.63
C ARG A 267 -12.83 5.29 -6.75
N GLY A 268 -13.60 4.26 -6.47
CA GLY A 268 -15.06 4.35 -6.52
C GLY A 268 -15.75 3.11 -5.99
N MET A 269 -17.04 3.06 -6.26
CA MET A 269 -17.88 1.91 -5.95
C MET A 269 -18.31 1.23 -7.25
N TRP A 270 -18.28 -0.09 -7.26
CA TRP A 270 -18.90 -0.91 -8.30
C TRP A 270 -20.21 -1.49 -7.80
N ASP A 271 -21.12 -1.75 -8.72
CA ASP A 271 -22.29 -2.56 -8.50
C ASP A 271 -22.54 -3.50 -9.70
N VAL A 272 -23.56 -4.32 -9.62
CA VAL A 272 -23.98 -5.18 -10.72
C VAL A 272 -25.29 -4.64 -11.27
N LYS A 273 -25.32 -4.34 -12.56
CA LYS A 273 -26.53 -3.88 -13.24
C LYS A 273 -27.67 -4.88 -13.06
N ASN A 274 -28.80 -4.41 -12.55
CA ASN A 274 -30.00 -5.19 -12.24
C ASN A 274 -29.80 -6.26 -11.14
N ASP A 275 -28.84 -6.06 -10.20
CA ASP A 275 -28.61 -6.93 -9.05
C ASP A 275 -28.16 -6.07 -7.84
N PHE A 276 -28.00 -6.69 -6.67
CA PHE A 276 -27.67 -6.01 -5.40
C PHE A 276 -26.22 -6.20 -4.96
N MET A 277 -25.37 -6.76 -5.81
CA MET A 277 -23.93 -6.91 -5.49
C MET A 277 -23.21 -5.59 -5.74
N GLY A 278 -22.29 -5.24 -4.83
CA GLY A 278 -21.47 -4.05 -4.97
C GLY A 278 -20.33 -4.00 -3.94
N GLY A 279 -19.41 -3.07 -4.15
CA GLY A 279 -18.27 -2.87 -3.26
C GLY A 279 -17.29 -1.82 -3.76
N PRO A 280 -16.17 -1.60 -3.05
CA PRO A 280 -15.13 -0.68 -3.46
C PRO A 280 -14.28 -1.23 -4.62
N PHE A 281 -13.79 -0.32 -5.46
CA PHE A 281 -12.72 -0.60 -6.43
C PHE A 281 -11.65 0.48 -6.41
N VAL A 282 -10.46 0.10 -6.84
CA VAL A 282 -9.33 1.00 -7.12
C VAL A 282 -8.71 0.55 -8.43
N SER A 283 -8.42 1.49 -9.34
CA SER A 283 -7.69 1.18 -10.56
C SER A 283 -6.52 2.14 -10.79
N HIS A 284 -5.48 1.65 -11.49
CA HIS A 284 -4.38 2.44 -12.01
C HIS A 284 -4.41 2.38 -13.53
N SER A 285 -4.53 3.54 -14.19
CA SER A 285 -4.55 3.70 -15.64
C SER A 285 -3.26 4.37 -16.10
N PHE A 286 -2.57 3.81 -17.08
CA PHE A 286 -1.31 4.33 -17.61
C PHE A 286 -1.09 3.87 -19.06
N TYR A 287 -0.23 4.60 -19.78
CA TYR A 287 0.12 4.21 -21.15
C TYR A 287 0.87 2.88 -21.20
N SER A 288 0.58 2.07 -22.23
CA SER A 288 1.45 0.98 -22.65
C SER A 288 2.85 1.50 -22.99
N ARG A 289 3.83 0.61 -23.06
CA ARG A 289 5.24 0.98 -23.30
C ARG A 289 5.42 1.72 -24.62
N ASP A 290 4.70 1.34 -25.66
CA ASP A 290 4.68 1.97 -26.99
C ASP A 290 3.76 3.19 -27.11
N GLY A 291 2.99 3.47 -26.05
CA GLY A 291 2.06 4.60 -26.00
C GLY A 291 0.79 4.43 -26.85
N GLN A 292 0.56 3.24 -27.43
CA GLN A 292 -0.61 3.02 -28.31
C GLN A 292 -1.88 2.73 -27.55
N ASP A 293 -1.74 2.09 -26.38
CA ASP A 293 -2.86 1.69 -25.53
C ASP A 293 -2.80 2.38 -24.15
N ILE A 294 -3.95 2.44 -23.49
CA ILE A 294 -4.06 2.62 -22.06
C ILE A 294 -4.23 1.23 -21.43
N ILE A 295 -3.34 0.89 -20.51
CA ILE A 295 -3.45 -0.29 -19.66
C ILE A 295 -4.09 0.13 -18.34
N VAL A 296 -5.08 -0.64 -17.91
CA VAL A 296 -5.73 -0.47 -16.61
C VAL A 296 -5.52 -1.74 -15.79
N VAL A 297 -5.02 -1.57 -14.58
CA VAL A 297 -5.01 -2.61 -13.55
C VAL A 297 -5.98 -2.18 -12.46
N GLU A 298 -6.98 -2.99 -12.18
CA GLU A 298 -8.06 -2.69 -11.25
C GLU A 298 -8.20 -3.77 -10.19
N ALA A 299 -8.36 -3.36 -8.95
CA ALA A 299 -8.65 -4.22 -7.81
C ALA A 299 -10.07 -3.91 -7.30
N PHE A 300 -10.84 -4.95 -6.99
CA PHE A 300 -12.14 -4.78 -6.34
C PHE A 300 -12.36 -5.80 -5.23
N VAL A 301 -13.26 -5.45 -4.31
CA VAL A 301 -13.60 -6.30 -3.16
C VAL A 301 -15.12 -6.47 -3.08
N TYR A 302 -15.54 -7.72 -2.84
CA TYR A 302 -16.87 -8.07 -2.36
C TYR A 302 -16.75 -8.77 -1.01
N ALA A 303 -17.27 -8.16 0.04
CA ALA A 303 -17.22 -8.74 1.39
C ALA A 303 -18.46 -8.28 2.19
N PRO A 304 -19.66 -8.80 1.89
CA PRO A 304 -20.92 -8.27 2.43
C PRO A 304 -21.05 -8.44 3.94
N ARG A 305 -20.29 -9.36 4.54
CA ARG A 305 -20.36 -9.70 5.98
C ARG A 305 -19.17 -9.17 6.80
N TYR A 306 -18.19 -8.53 6.17
CA TYR A 306 -16.93 -8.16 6.82
C TYR A 306 -16.57 -6.71 6.50
N ASP A 307 -15.73 -6.14 7.37
CA ASP A 307 -15.03 -4.90 7.13
C ASP A 307 -14.12 -5.03 5.89
N LYS A 308 -14.14 -4.03 5.01
CA LYS A 308 -13.55 -4.13 3.67
C LYS A 308 -12.19 -3.44 3.54
N ARG A 309 -11.89 -2.47 4.42
CA ARG A 309 -10.67 -1.66 4.34
C ARG A 309 -9.41 -2.52 4.20
N GLN A 310 -9.27 -3.55 5.04
CA GLN A 310 -8.08 -4.39 5.01
C GLN A 310 -8.00 -5.26 3.76
N TYR A 311 -9.13 -5.79 3.29
CA TYR A 311 -9.18 -6.55 2.03
C TYR A 311 -8.84 -5.65 0.83
N LEU A 312 -9.39 -4.42 0.80
CA LEU A 312 -9.08 -3.45 -0.25
C LEU A 312 -7.59 -3.08 -0.24
N ARG A 313 -7.00 -2.80 0.93
CA ARG A 313 -5.56 -2.51 1.05
C ARG A 313 -4.69 -3.65 0.55
N GLN A 314 -5.08 -4.91 0.80
CA GLN A 314 -4.36 -6.09 0.33
C GLN A 314 -4.38 -6.18 -1.20
N VAL A 315 -5.56 -6.14 -1.81
CA VAL A 315 -5.69 -6.29 -3.26
C VAL A 315 -5.17 -5.06 -4.02
N GLU A 316 -5.36 -3.85 -3.48
CA GLU A 316 -4.78 -2.61 -4.02
C GLU A 316 -3.25 -2.66 -4.04
N SER A 317 -2.63 -3.24 -3.02
CA SER A 317 -1.16 -3.35 -2.97
C SER A 317 -0.59 -4.17 -4.13
N ILE A 318 -1.37 -5.09 -4.71
CA ILE A 318 -0.98 -5.83 -5.92
C ILE A 318 -0.79 -4.87 -7.09
N LEU A 319 -1.67 -3.86 -7.26
CA LEU A 319 -1.57 -2.90 -8.36
C LEU A 319 -0.28 -2.08 -8.31
N TYR A 320 0.20 -1.78 -7.11
CA TYR A 320 1.47 -1.07 -6.90
C TYR A 320 2.70 -1.92 -7.22
N SER A 321 2.57 -3.24 -7.32
CA SER A 321 3.66 -4.14 -7.68
C SER A 321 3.92 -4.22 -9.19
N TRP A 322 3.14 -3.49 -10.03
CA TRP A 322 3.36 -3.49 -11.47
C TRP A 322 4.78 -3.06 -11.84
N GLU A 323 5.43 -3.87 -12.65
CA GLU A 323 6.72 -3.59 -13.29
C GLU A 323 6.72 -4.11 -14.73
N TRP A 324 7.53 -3.49 -15.58
CA TRP A 324 7.67 -3.95 -16.95
C TRP A 324 8.56 -5.19 -17.00
N ALA A 325 8.17 -6.19 -17.79
CA ALA A 325 8.90 -7.46 -17.88
C ALA A 325 10.34 -7.30 -18.38
N GLU A 326 10.57 -6.37 -19.31
CA GLU A 326 11.89 -6.08 -19.88
C GLU A 326 12.86 -5.41 -18.89
N ASP A 327 12.35 -4.63 -17.94
CA ASP A 327 13.21 -3.96 -16.95
C ASP A 327 13.87 -4.97 -16.00
N GLU A 328 13.19 -6.07 -15.68
CA GLU A 328 13.73 -7.14 -14.85
C GLU A 328 14.78 -7.97 -15.57
N GLU A 329 14.54 -8.33 -16.84
CA GLU A 329 15.52 -9.06 -17.66
C GLU A 329 16.83 -8.27 -17.82
N SER A 330 16.75 -6.97 -17.97
CA SER A 330 17.91 -6.08 -18.03
C SER A 330 18.68 -6.07 -16.70
N ALA A 331 17.98 -5.98 -15.56
CA ALA A 331 18.59 -5.99 -14.23
C ALA A 331 19.20 -7.36 -13.84
N GLU A 332 18.66 -8.48 -14.33
CA GLU A 332 19.24 -9.81 -14.14
C GLU A 332 20.50 -10.03 -15.00
N ASN A 333 20.54 -9.46 -16.20
CA ASN A 333 21.70 -9.55 -17.09
C ASN A 333 22.88 -8.70 -16.62
N GLU A 334 22.64 -7.58 -15.94
CA GLU A 334 23.70 -6.75 -15.31
C GLU A 334 24.32 -7.40 -14.05
N LYS A 335 23.64 -8.36 -13.44
CA LYS A 335 24.14 -9.08 -12.23
C LYS A 335 24.91 -10.38 -12.57
N LYS A 336 24.93 -10.81 -13.83
CA LYS A 336 25.72 -11.96 -14.32
C LYS A 336 27.03 -11.52 -14.94
#